data_81b9f7f31f022fc15d047a9dad17917a
#
_entry.id   81b9f7f31f022fc15d047a9dad17917a
#
_cell.length_a   1.000
_cell.length_b   1.000
_cell.length_c   1.000
_cell.angle_alpha   90.00
_cell.angle_beta   90.00
_cell.angle_gamma   90.00
#
_symmetry.space_group_name_H-M   'P 1'
#
loop_
_entity.id
_entity.type
_entity.pdbx_description
1 polymer ?
#
loop_
_entity_poly.entity_id
_entity_poly.type
_entity_poly.pdbx_seq_one_letter_code
_entity_poly.pdbx_strand_id
1 'polypeptide(L)'
;MAATVQLVEKNGAGGTQTDKTSGNIRFKNADNSTVDTSNPMVKPGAGVDYSFEKWLRMNVSGGTYTEITNVKVYMDGANGLGTGVTLYAKAVTAYATPAEATATAGYADAFTYTSGSPLTLGAGPYTSTG
;
A
#
# COMPACT_ATOMS: atom_id res chain seq x y z
N MET A 1 14.60 -9.56 -21.86
CA MET A 1 14.50 -9.67 -20.38
C MET A 1 13.05 -9.41 -19.97
N ALA A 2 12.60 -10.05 -18.94
CA ALA A 2 11.29 -9.76 -18.36
C ALA A 2 11.23 -8.33 -17.79
N ALA A 3 10.03 -7.80 -17.59
CA ALA A 3 9.84 -6.51 -16.91
C ALA A 3 10.49 -6.55 -15.52
N THR A 4 11.12 -5.46 -15.14
CA THR A 4 11.56 -5.23 -13.75
C THR A 4 10.46 -4.50 -13.01
N VAL A 5 9.85 -5.19 -12.05
CA VAL A 5 8.71 -4.69 -11.30
C VAL A 5 9.13 -4.43 -9.85
N GLN A 6 8.75 -3.30 -9.34
CA GLN A 6 8.99 -2.87 -7.97
C GLN A 6 7.67 -2.59 -7.25
N LEU A 7 7.63 -2.87 -5.96
CA LEU A 7 6.64 -2.28 -5.06
C LEU A 7 7.26 -1.02 -4.47
N VAL A 8 6.65 0.13 -4.70
CA VAL A 8 7.14 1.41 -4.16
C VAL A 8 6.14 2.02 -3.20
N GLU A 9 6.66 2.66 -2.17
CA GLU A 9 5.91 3.51 -1.25
C GLU A 9 6.09 4.97 -1.68
N LYS A 10 5.00 5.74 -1.70
CA LYS A 10 5.01 7.17 -2.06
C LYS A 10 4.72 8.02 -0.83
N ASN A 11 5.54 9.04 -0.61
CA ASN A 11 5.45 9.94 0.53
C ASN A 11 5.58 11.41 0.12
N GLY A 12 5.06 12.30 0.97
CA GLY A 12 5.15 13.74 0.82
C GLY A 12 4.29 14.31 -0.31
N ALA A 13 4.19 15.61 -0.39
CA ALA A 13 3.38 16.30 -1.39
C ALA A 13 3.82 16.00 -2.84
N GLY A 14 5.10 15.76 -3.05
CA GLY A 14 5.66 15.41 -4.37
C GLY A 14 5.53 13.93 -4.73
N GLY A 15 5.04 13.09 -3.82
CA GLY A 15 4.92 11.65 -4.06
C GLY A 15 6.28 10.96 -4.26
N THR A 16 7.29 11.31 -3.47
CA THR A 16 8.61 10.68 -3.53
C THR A 16 8.50 9.17 -3.38
N GLN A 17 9.09 8.44 -4.31
CA GLN A 17 9.02 6.98 -4.36
C GLN A 17 10.20 6.34 -3.65
N THR A 18 9.91 5.36 -2.81
CA THR A 18 10.93 4.52 -2.16
C THR A 18 10.65 3.06 -2.50
N ASP A 19 11.64 2.36 -3.03
CA ASP A 19 11.54 0.94 -3.36
C ASP A 19 11.39 0.11 -2.08
N LYS A 20 10.34 -0.68 -2.01
CA LYS A 20 10.00 -1.59 -0.92
C LYS A 20 9.93 -3.05 -1.36
N THR A 21 10.38 -3.37 -2.55
CA THR A 21 10.30 -4.73 -3.14
C THR A 21 10.93 -5.78 -2.24
N SER A 22 12.07 -5.47 -1.64
CA SER A 22 12.74 -6.34 -0.65
C SER A 22 12.79 -5.74 0.75
N GLY A 23 12.09 -4.64 0.97
CA GLY A 23 12.08 -3.91 2.23
C GLY A 23 10.82 -4.12 3.04
N ASN A 24 10.70 -3.36 4.11
CA ASN A 24 9.53 -3.36 4.97
C ASN A 24 8.70 -2.11 4.77
N ILE A 25 7.39 -2.28 4.80
CA ILE A 25 6.42 -1.20 4.95
C ILE A 25 6.09 -1.11 6.43
N ARG A 26 6.17 0.09 7.00
CA ARG A 26 5.93 0.30 8.42
C ARG A 26 4.82 1.32 8.61
N PHE A 27 3.77 0.90 9.27
CA PHE A 27 2.69 1.81 9.67
C PHE A 27 3.16 2.66 10.86
N LYS A 28 3.03 3.96 10.72
CA LYS A 28 3.55 4.97 11.66
C LYS A 28 2.56 6.11 11.80
N ASN A 29 2.78 6.95 12.80
CA ASN A 29 2.12 8.24 12.94
C ASN A 29 2.92 9.36 12.23
N ALA A 30 3.40 9.10 11.03
CA ALA A 30 4.13 10.05 10.19
C ALA A 30 4.13 9.63 8.72
N ASP A 31 4.16 10.61 7.84
CA ASP A 31 4.32 10.40 6.40
C ASP A 31 5.80 10.30 6.03
N ASN A 32 6.38 9.12 6.21
CA ASN A 32 7.71 8.79 5.69
C ASN A 32 7.87 7.28 5.47
N SER A 33 8.86 6.89 4.69
CA SER A 33 9.18 5.50 4.35
C SER A 33 10.26 4.88 5.23
N THR A 34 10.76 5.59 6.24
CA THR A 34 11.88 5.14 7.08
C THR A 34 11.46 3.95 7.95
N VAL A 35 12.28 2.91 7.94
CA VAL A 35 12.09 1.73 8.79
C VAL A 35 12.82 1.97 10.11
N ASP A 36 12.14 2.56 11.04
CA ASP A 36 12.64 2.89 12.38
C ASP A 36 11.52 2.75 13.43
N THR A 37 11.79 3.09 14.67
CA THR A 37 10.82 3.09 15.76
C THR A 37 10.31 4.49 16.11
N SER A 38 10.68 5.51 15.34
CA SER A 38 10.20 6.87 15.53
C SER A 38 8.75 7.01 15.10
N ASN A 39 8.01 7.86 15.77
CA ASN A 39 6.59 8.11 15.49
C ASN A 39 5.76 6.82 15.39
N PRO A 40 5.75 5.96 16.40
CA PRO A 40 4.97 4.73 16.37
C PRO A 40 3.47 5.05 16.31
N MET A 41 2.67 4.10 15.84
CA MET A 41 1.23 4.17 15.99
C MET A 41 0.87 4.24 17.47
N VAL A 42 -0.08 5.11 17.81
CA VAL A 42 -0.57 5.25 19.17
C VAL A 42 -1.60 4.14 19.45
N LYS A 43 -1.45 3.46 20.59
CA LYS A 43 -2.49 2.56 21.09
C LYS A 43 -3.46 3.39 21.93
N PRO A 44 -4.73 3.58 21.51
CA PRO A 44 -5.68 4.37 22.29
C PRO A 44 -6.05 3.69 23.59
N GLY A 45 -6.34 4.48 24.63
CA GLY A 45 -6.90 3.98 25.88
C GLY A 45 -8.36 3.52 25.73
N ALA A 46 -9.08 4.16 24.82
CA ALA A 46 -10.45 3.81 24.43
C ALA A 46 -10.69 4.24 22.98
N GLY A 47 -11.65 3.58 22.30
CA GLY A 47 -11.95 3.89 20.91
C GLY A 47 -10.94 3.32 19.93
N VAL A 48 -10.78 4.01 18.81
CA VAL A 48 -9.93 3.59 17.67
C VAL A 48 -8.95 4.72 17.35
N ASP A 49 -7.73 4.36 17.02
CA ASP A 49 -6.73 5.26 16.47
C ASP A 49 -6.21 4.74 15.13
N TYR A 50 -5.74 5.63 14.29
CA TYR A 50 -5.34 5.31 12.91
C TYR A 50 -3.90 5.72 12.68
N SER A 51 -3.20 4.97 11.83
CA SER A 51 -1.91 5.38 11.29
C SER A 51 -2.07 6.42 10.17
N PHE A 52 -0.96 7.02 9.77
CA PHE A 52 -0.90 7.65 8.45
C PHE A 52 -1.15 6.61 7.35
N GLU A 53 -1.78 7.02 6.29
CA GLU A 53 -1.98 6.21 5.10
C GLU A 53 -0.64 5.79 4.49
N LYS A 54 -0.58 4.57 3.97
CA LYS A 54 0.55 4.06 3.19
C LYS A 54 0.13 3.95 1.74
N TRP A 55 0.69 4.79 0.90
CA TRP A 55 0.42 4.81 -0.53
C TRP A 55 1.43 3.93 -1.25
N LEU A 56 0.94 2.83 -1.80
CA LEU A 56 1.73 1.83 -2.48
C LEU A 56 1.35 1.78 -3.95
N ARG A 57 2.32 1.54 -4.82
CA ARG A 57 2.06 1.26 -6.23
C ARG A 57 3.03 0.20 -6.76
N MET A 58 2.58 -0.51 -7.77
CA MET A 58 3.46 -1.26 -8.63
C MET A 58 4.16 -0.27 -9.58
N ASN A 59 5.46 -0.33 -9.65
CA ASN A 59 6.28 0.47 -10.55
C ASN A 59 7.06 -0.44 -11.47
N VAL A 60 7.00 -0.18 -12.78
CA VAL A 60 7.80 -0.89 -13.76
C VAL A 60 9.02 -0.05 -14.07
N SER A 61 10.17 -0.43 -13.51
CA SER A 61 11.40 0.35 -13.59
C SER A 61 12.26 0.05 -14.80
N GLY A 62 11.96 -1.01 -15.56
CA GLY A 62 12.72 -1.37 -16.74
C GLY A 62 12.39 -2.75 -17.28
N GLY A 63 13.27 -3.25 -18.14
CA GLY A 63 13.12 -4.54 -18.83
C GLY A 63 12.34 -4.43 -20.12
N THR A 64 12.14 -5.58 -20.77
CA THR A 64 11.38 -5.69 -22.03
C THR A 64 10.08 -6.44 -21.75
N TYR A 65 8.97 -5.84 -22.11
CA TYR A 65 7.64 -6.42 -21.99
C TYR A 65 6.71 -5.79 -23.03
N THR A 66 5.65 -6.50 -23.39
CA THR A 66 4.64 -5.98 -24.32
C THR A 66 3.60 -5.17 -23.57
N GLU A 67 3.03 -5.76 -22.53
CA GLU A 67 2.02 -5.11 -21.69
C GLU A 67 1.94 -5.78 -20.32
N ILE A 68 1.39 -5.06 -19.35
CA ILE A 68 0.99 -5.58 -18.05
C ILE A 68 -0.51 -5.32 -17.88
N THR A 69 -1.25 -6.33 -17.49
CA THR A 69 -2.71 -6.26 -17.35
C THR A 69 -3.16 -6.81 -16.01
N ASN A 70 -4.36 -6.43 -15.59
CA ASN A 70 -5.06 -7.00 -14.45
C ASN A 70 -4.24 -6.96 -13.14
N VAL A 71 -3.70 -5.77 -12.81
CA VAL A 71 -2.95 -5.58 -11.57
C VAL A 71 -3.88 -5.74 -10.36
N LYS A 72 -3.56 -6.66 -9.48
CA LYS A 72 -4.37 -7.05 -8.34
C LYS A 72 -3.51 -7.21 -7.09
N VAL A 73 -4.12 -6.95 -5.94
CA VAL A 73 -3.51 -7.17 -4.62
C VAL A 73 -4.44 -8.03 -3.78
N TYR A 74 -3.88 -8.96 -3.05
CA TYR A 74 -4.62 -9.77 -2.08
C TYR A 74 -3.68 -10.23 -0.96
N MET A 75 -4.28 -10.65 0.14
CA MET A 75 -3.57 -11.23 1.28
C MET A 75 -3.59 -12.77 1.15
N ASP A 76 -2.51 -13.41 1.54
CA ASP A 76 -2.34 -14.87 1.41
C ASP A 76 -2.57 -15.63 2.72
N GLY A 77 -3.22 -15.01 3.69
CA GLY A 77 -3.49 -15.63 4.98
C GLY A 77 -4.40 -14.82 5.87
N ALA A 78 -4.58 -15.31 7.08
CA ALA A 78 -5.35 -14.62 8.10
C ALA A 78 -4.60 -13.41 8.68
N ASN A 79 -5.35 -12.48 9.28
CA ASN A 79 -4.77 -11.34 9.98
C ASN A 79 -3.87 -11.81 11.14
N GLY A 80 -2.55 -11.71 10.96
CA GLY A 80 -1.53 -12.02 11.95
C GLY A 80 -0.97 -10.79 12.69
N LEU A 81 -1.60 -9.61 12.54
CA LEU A 81 -1.09 -8.36 13.10
C LEU A 81 -1.32 -8.23 14.62
N GLY A 82 -2.13 -9.12 15.19
CA GLY A 82 -2.45 -9.13 16.62
C GLY A 82 -3.86 -8.67 16.93
N THR A 83 -4.30 -8.94 18.16
CA THR A 83 -5.65 -8.59 18.62
C THR A 83 -5.85 -7.08 18.62
N GLY A 84 -6.97 -6.65 18.03
CA GLY A 84 -7.35 -5.24 17.97
C GLY A 84 -6.66 -4.44 16.87
N VAL A 85 -5.85 -5.08 16.02
CA VAL A 85 -5.23 -4.45 14.85
C VAL A 85 -5.94 -4.90 13.59
N THR A 86 -6.44 -3.95 12.81
CA THR A 86 -7.07 -4.20 11.51
C THR A 86 -6.32 -3.41 10.44
N LEU A 87 -6.05 -4.06 9.32
CA LEU A 87 -5.48 -3.43 8.13
C LEU A 87 -6.58 -3.14 7.13
N TYR A 88 -6.74 -1.90 6.73
CA TYR A 88 -7.70 -1.48 5.72
C TYR A 88 -7.00 -1.11 4.42
N ALA A 89 -7.64 -1.40 3.30
CA ALA A 89 -7.13 -1.09 1.97
C ALA A 89 -8.22 -0.56 1.05
N LYS A 90 -7.83 0.28 0.11
CA LYS A 90 -8.65 0.70 -1.03
C LYS A 90 -7.78 0.93 -2.26
N ALA A 91 -8.34 0.77 -3.44
CA ALA A 91 -7.72 1.22 -4.66
C ALA A 91 -7.99 2.72 -4.89
N VAL A 92 -7.00 3.42 -5.42
CA VAL A 92 -7.10 4.84 -5.78
C VAL A 92 -6.51 5.06 -7.18
N THR A 93 -6.99 6.06 -7.89
CA THR A 93 -6.56 6.39 -9.26
C THR A 93 -5.56 7.54 -9.32
N ALA A 94 -5.50 8.36 -8.27
CA ALA A 94 -4.59 9.49 -8.21
C ALA A 94 -3.93 9.58 -6.83
N TYR A 95 -2.65 9.95 -6.82
CA TYR A 95 -1.91 10.16 -5.58
C TYR A 95 -2.37 11.43 -4.88
N ALA A 96 -2.49 11.35 -3.57
CA ALA A 96 -2.59 12.50 -2.68
C ALA A 96 -1.54 12.39 -1.57
N THR A 97 -1.16 13.51 -0.97
CA THR A 97 -0.25 13.50 0.18
C THR A 97 -0.85 12.65 1.29
N PRO A 98 -0.12 11.64 1.78
CA PRO A 98 -0.60 10.82 2.89
C PRO A 98 -0.96 11.66 4.11
N ALA A 99 -2.07 11.33 4.73
CA ALA A 99 -2.54 11.94 5.95
C ALA A 99 -2.85 10.86 6.99
N GLU A 100 -2.93 11.26 8.26
CA GLU A 100 -3.47 10.39 9.29
C GLU A 100 -4.95 10.12 8.98
N ALA A 101 -5.31 8.85 8.91
CA ALA A 101 -6.69 8.48 8.67
C ALA A 101 -7.56 8.85 9.88
N THR A 102 -8.78 9.26 9.61
CA THR A 102 -9.77 9.61 10.66
C THR A 102 -11.01 8.71 10.62
N ALA A 103 -11.14 7.91 9.58
CA ALA A 103 -12.25 6.99 9.37
C ALA A 103 -11.87 5.89 8.37
N THR A 104 -12.71 4.87 8.27
CA THR A 104 -12.55 3.75 7.34
C THR A 104 -13.47 3.84 6.12
N ALA A 105 -14.19 4.93 5.94
CA ALA A 105 -15.09 5.10 4.81
C ALA A 105 -14.36 4.95 3.47
N GLY A 106 -14.87 4.11 2.58
CA GLY A 106 -14.26 3.77 1.30
C GLY A 106 -13.14 2.72 1.35
N TYR A 107 -12.75 2.29 2.54
CA TYR A 107 -11.82 1.19 2.76
C TYR A 107 -12.57 -0.12 3.07
N ALA A 108 -11.92 -1.25 2.79
CA ALA A 108 -12.34 -2.55 3.28
C ALA A 108 -11.21 -3.20 4.08
N ASP A 109 -11.55 -4.13 4.96
CA ASP A 109 -10.54 -4.95 5.65
C ASP A 109 -9.69 -5.66 4.58
N ALA A 110 -8.39 -5.42 4.62
CA ALA A 110 -7.46 -5.95 3.61
C ALA A 110 -7.46 -7.47 3.55
N PHE A 111 -7.74 -8.14 4.66
CA PHE A 111 -7.79 -9.60 4.73
C PHE A 111 -9.07 -10.21 4.13
N THR A 112 -10.03 -9.40 3.70
CA THR A 112 -11.16 -9.84 2.88
C THR A 112 -10.77 -10.04 1.41
N TYR A 113 -9.67 -9.44 0.97
CA TYR A 113 -9.14 -9.65 -0.37
C TYR A 113 -8.30 -10.91 -0.41
N THR A 114 -8.75 -11.88 -1.19
CA THR A 114 -8.11 -13.18 -1.38
C THR A 114 -7.73 -13.38 -2.85
N SER A 115 -7.00 -14.44 -3.16
CA SER A 115 -6.67 -14.78 -4.54
C SER A 115 -7.91 -14.99 -5.42
N GLY A 116 -9.01 -15.45 -4.86
CA GLY A 116 -10.30 -15.61 -5.53
C GLY A 116 -11.14 -14.34 -5.60
N SER A 117 -10.86 -13.36 -4.73
CA SER A 117 -11.56 -12.07 -4.65
C SER A 117 -10.57 -10.94 -4.36
N PRO A 118 -9.66 -10.63 -5.30
CA PRO A 118 -8.60 -9.65 -5.07
C PRO A 118 -9.09 -8.21 -5.17
N LEU A 119 -8.31 -7.29 -4.57
CA LEU A 119 -8.45 -5.87 -4.83
C LEU A 119 -7.88 -5.56 -6.20
N THR A 120 -8.72 -5.11 -7.13
CA THR A 120 -8.29 -4.72 -8.48
C THR A 120 -7.75 -3.30 -8.46
N LEU A 121 -6.50 -3.12 -8.89
CA LEU A 121 -5.86 -1.80 -9.01
C LEU A 121 -6.05 -1.21 -10.39
N GLY A 122 -6.07 -2.02 -11.43
CA GLY A 122 -6.31 -1.57 -12.79
C GLY A 122 -6.28 -2.72 -13.78
N ALA A 123 -7.12 -2.60 -14.83
CA ALA A 123 -7.19 -3.60 -15.89
C ALA A 123 -5.99 -3.53 -16.84
N GLY A 124 -5.41 -2.36 -17.03
CA GLY A 124 -4.42 -2.12 -18.08
C GLY A 124 -5.07 -2.01 -19.46
N PRO A 125 -4.33 -2.23 -20.56
CA PRO A 125 -2.92 -2.59 -20.57
C PRO A 125 -1.99 -1.42 -20.21
N TYR A 126 -0.92 -1.73 -19.48
CA TYR A 126 0.15 -0.78 -19.18
C TYR A 126 1.36 -1.12 -20.03
N THR A 127 1.80 -0.18 -20.85
CA THR A 127 2.81 -0.41 -21.91
C THR A 127 4.07 0.43 -21.76
N SER A 128 4.13 1.28 -20.70
CA SER A 128 5.27 2.14 -20.41
C SER A 128 5.75 1.95 -18.97
N THR A 129 7.03 2.28 -18.76
CA THR A 129 7.61 2.36 -17.41
C THR A 129 6.97 3.50 -16.60
N GLY A 130 6.88 3.31 -15.27
CA GLY A 130 6.38 4.34 -14.37
C GLY A 130 5.49 3.86 -13.25
#